data_523a2949ab22888b534850efdfbd3e1e
#
_entry.id   523a2949ab22888b534850efdfbd3e1e
#
_cell.length_a   1.000
_cell.length_b   1.000
_cell.length_c   1.000
_cell.angle_alpha   90.00
_cell.angle_beta   90.00
_cell.angle_gamma   90.00
#
_symmetry.space_group_name_H-M   'P 1'
#
loop_
_entity.id
_entity.type
_entity.pdbx_description
1 polymer ?
#
loop_
_entity_poly.entity_id
_entity_poly.type
_entity_poly.pdbx_seq_one_letter_code
_entity_poly.pdbx_strand_id
1 'polypeptide(L)'
;MERLSTGINGLDRLLKGGFALRKINLVYGEASTGKTVLSMQTALEAAARGLKVFFVDADLSFSVQRLESLDRGKELAENIVVFQPEDFREQIRITESLEVLLSKTPALLVVDSVTGLYRADLEKPGTVFVHNRELNRQLAYLSDLASRFELTILLTGQVHSQPSRGSWLIAPVATRSLRHWSSTILRLRQTPRRDVRECLLEKLDGREVTGPRALVRIGDAGIEDV
;
A
#
# COMPACT_ATOMS: atom_id res chain seq x y z
N MET A 1 -4.97 -12.64 -15.04
CA MET A 1 -4.73 -12.64 -13.59
C MET A 1 -5.89 -11.90 -12.95
N GLU A 2 -6.52 -12.46 -11.93
CA GLU A 2 -7.63 -11.83 -11.20
C GLU A 2 -7.16 -10.57 -10.47
N ARG A 3 -8.05 -9.59 -10.31
CA ARG A 3 -7.72 -8.26 -9.82
C ARG A 3 -8.72 -7.75 -8.80
N LEU A 4 -8.23 -6.98 -7.84
CA LEU A 4 -9.02 -6.20 -6.90
C LEU A 4 -9.09 -4.76 -7.43
N SER A 5 -10.28 -4.29 -7.76
CA SER A 5 -10.52 -2.90 -8.16
C SER A 5 -10.08 -1.93 -7.06
N THR A 6 -9.62 -0.78 -7.46
CA THR A 6 -9.32 0.34 -6.56
C THR A 6 -10.57 1.19 -6.28
N GLY A 7 -11.66 0.96 -7.02
CA GLY A 7 -12.84 1.82 -7.04
C GLY A 7 -12.68 3.09 -7.89
N ILE A 8 -11.57 3.24 -8.62
CA ILE A 8 -11.24 4.40 -9.45
C ILE A 8 -11.01 3.91 -10.88
N ASN A 9 -11.94 4.23 -11.81
CA ASN A 9 -11.93 3.65 -13.15
C ASN A 9 -10.65 3.92 -13.95
N GLY A 10 -10.11 5.15 -13.89
CA GLY A 10 -8.87 5.50 -14.57
C GLY A 10 -7.68 4.74 -14.06
N LEU A 11 -7.63 4.54 -12.72
CA LEU A 11 -6.57 3.77 -12.09
C LEU A 11 -6.73 2.27 -12.37
N ASP A 12 -7.95 1.76 -12.37
CA ASP A 12 -8.22 0.37 -12.71
C ASP A 12 -7.87 0.07 -14.17
N ARG A 13 -8.16 0.98 -15.10
CA ARG A 13 -7.69 0.86 -16.50
C ARG A 13 -6.16 0.80 -16.58
N LEU A 14 -5.45 1.68 -15.86
CA LEU A 14 -3.99 1.70 -15.79
C LEU A 14 -3.44 0.37 -15.26
N LEU A 15 -4.08 -0.19 -14.22
CA LEU A 15 -3.71 -1.44 -13.55
C LEU A 15 -4.30 -2.69 -14.24
N LYS A 16 -4.98 -2.55 -15.39
CA LYS A 16 -5.66 -3.63 -16.12
C LYS A 16 -6.72 -4.36 -15.26
N GLY A 17 -7.49 -3.60 -14.49
CA GLY A 17 -8.58 -4.07 -13.65
C GLY A 17 -8.35 -3.94 -12.14
N GLY A 18 -7.23 -3.35 -11.72
CA GLY A 18 -6.92 -3.13 -10.30
C GLY A 18 -5.64 -3.82 -9.81
N PHE A 19 -5.50 -3.96 -8.51
CA PHE A 19 -4.35 -4.63 -7.88
C PHE A 19 -4.36 -6.15 -8.10
N ALA A 20 -3.18 -6.73 -8.27
CA ALA A 20 -3.03 -8.18 -8.49
C ALA A 20 -3.44 -8.95 -7.22
N LEU A 21 -4.40 -9.89 -7.34
CA LEU A 21 -4.78 -10.78 -6.25
C LEU A 21 -3.64 -11.73 -5.89
N ARG A 22 -3.60 -12.15 -4.62
CA ARG A 22 -2.61 -13.12 -4.09
C ARG A 22 -1.17 -12.67 -4.30
N LYS A 23 -0.93 -11.35 -4.34
CA LYS A 23 0.38 -10.74 -4.57
C LYS A 23 0.56 -9.52 -3.70
N ILE A 24 1.82 -9.13 -3.53
CA ILE A 24 2.18 -7.85 -2.95
C ILE A 24 2.08 -6.78 -4.04
N ASN A 25 1.31 -5.74 -3.75
CA ASN A 25 1.17 -4.52 -4.53
C ASN A 25 1.73 -3.36 -3.71
N LEU A 26 2.54 -2.50 -4.31
CA LEU A 26 3.15 -1.35 -3.66
C LEU A 26 2.61 -0.05 -4.26
N VAL A 27 2.16 0.83 -3.38
CA VAL A 27 1.86 2.24 -3.70
C VAL A 27 2.84 3.11 -2.92
N TYR A 28 3.62 3.93 -3.60
CA TYR A 28 4.56 4.79 -2.93
C TYR A 28 4.54 6.22 -3.47
N GLY A 29 5.04 7.16 -2.70
CA GLY A 29 5.08 8.57 -3.08
C GLY A 29 5.36 9.48 -1.90
N GLU A 30 5.52 10.77 -2.20
CA GLU A 30 5.74 11.82 -1.22
C GLU A 30 4.59 11.90 -0.20
N ALA A 31 4.81 12.61 0.91
CA ALA A 31 3.74 12.90 1.85
C ALA A 31 2.57 13.61 1.14
N SER A 32 1.35 13.41 1.64
CA SER A 32 0.13 14.05 1.12
C SER A 32 -0.17 13.77 -0.37
N THR A 33 0.35 12.66 -0.94
CA THR A 33 -0.01 12.24 -2.30
C THR A 33 -1.27 11.37 -2.37
N GLY A 34 -1.88 11.03 -1.23
CA GLY A 34 -3.14 10.28 -1.18
C GLY A 34 -2.98 8.77 -1.02
N LYS A 35 -1.81 8.25 -0.62
CA LYS A 35 -1.57 6.82 -0.41
C LYS A 35 -2.58 6.20 0.55
N THR A 36 -2.74 6.79 1.73
CA THR A 36 -3.71 6.35 2.75
C THR A 36 -5.15 6.38 2.23
N VAL A 37 -5.54 7.45 1.51
CA VAL A 37 -6.89 7.56 0.95
C VAL A 37 -7.14 6.47 -0.09
N LEU A 38 -6.16 6.21 -0.98
CA LEU A 38 -6.24 5.11 -1.94
C LEU A 38 -6.36 3.76 -1.24
N SER A 39 -5.61 3.56 -0.16
CA SER A 39 -5.66 2.33 0.63
C SER A 39 -7.02 2.14 1.29
N MET A 40 -7.62 3.19 1.87
CA MET A 40 -8.96 3.15 2.44
C MET A 40 -10.03 2.86 1.39
N GLN A 41 -9.99 3.50 0.21
CA GLN A 41 -10.94 3.23 -0.87
C GLN A 41 -10.81 1.80 -1.38
N THR A 42 -9.58 1.29 -1.55
CA THR A 42 -9.36 -0.11 -1.92
C THR A 42 -9.87 -1.07 -0.84
N ALA A 43 -9.72 -0.72 0.44
CA ALA A 43 -10.25 -1.48 1.57
C ALA A 43 -11.79 -1.55 1.54
N LEU A 44 -12.47 -0.43 1.28
CA LEU A 44 -13.93 -0.40 1.14
C LEU A 44 -14.40 -1.18 -0.10
N GLU A 45 -13.68 -1.08 -1.21
CA GLU A 45 -13.99 -1.86 -2.42
C GLU A 45 -13.84 -3.37 -2.19
N ALA A 46 -12.83 -3.78 -1.40
CA ALA A 46 -12.66 -5.16 -0.97
C ALA A 46 -13.80 -5.61 -0.04
N ALA A 47 -14.16 -4.79 0.94
CA ALA A 47 -15.27 -5.06 1.87
C ALA A 47 -16.61 -5.18 1.14
N ALA A 48 -16.86 -4.34 0.13
CA ALA A 48 -18.05 -4.41 -0.73
C ALA A 48 -18.16 -5.72 -1.53
N ARG A 49 -17.04 -6.41 -1.74
CA ARG A 49 -16.97 -7.75 -2.35
C ARG A 49 -17.03 -8.89 -1.34
N GLY A 50 -17.29 -8.57 -0.07
CA GLY A 50 -17.35 -9.55 1.02
C GLY A 50 -15.98 -10.05 1.50
N LEU A 51 -14.88 -9.38 1.13
CA LEU A 51 -13.55 -9.71 1.62
C LEU A 51 -13.39 -9.17 3.05
N LYS A 52 -12.71 -9.94 3.90
CA LYS A 52 -12.23 -9.44 5.19
C LYS A 52 -11.00 -8.55 4.95
N VAL A 53 -10.97 -7.40 5.61
CA VAL A 53 -9.87 -6.44 5.47
C VAL A 53 -9.12 -6.30 6.78
N PHE A 54 -7.80 -6.45 6.73
CA PHE A 54 -6.89 -6.15 7.82
C PHE A 54 -6.09 -4.91 7.43
N PHE A 55 -6.16 -3.86 8.24
CA PHE A 55 -5.48 -2.59 8.00
C PHE A 55 -4.46 -2.33 9.11
N VAL A 56 -3.17 -2.40 8.78
CA VAL A 56 -2.07 -2.07 9.70
C VAL A 56 -1.68 -0.62 9.45
N ASP A 57 -2.10 0.27 10.35
CA ASP A 57 -1.84 1.72 10.32
C ASP A 57 -0.57 2.04 11.11
N ALA A 58 0.59 1.88 10.47
CA ALA A 58 1.89 2.11 11.09
C ALA A 58 2.31 3.60 11.14
N ASP A 59 1.67 4.44 10.33
CA ASP A 59 1.94 5.90 10.31
C ASP A 59 0.93 6.70 11.15
N LEU A 60 -0.02 6.02 11.83
CA LEU A 60 -1.12 6.62 12.61
C LEU A 60 -1.91 7.65 11.80
N SER A 61 -2.13 7.34 10.54
CA SER A 61 -2.77 8.22 9.56
C SER A 61 -4.20 7.81 9.19
N PHE A 62 -4.67 6.69 9.75
CA PHE A 62 -6.03 6.20 9.57
C PHE A 62 -7.03 7.10 10.32
N SER A 63 -8.03 7.58 9.62
CA SER A 63 -9.10 8.40 10.19
C SER A 63 -10.45 7.72 9.99
N VAL A 64 -11.13 7.44 11.10
CA VAL A 64 -12.49 6.85 11.07
C VAL A 64 -13.46 7.78 10.34
N GLN A 65 -13.42 9.10 10.63
CA GLN A 65 -14.28 10.06 9.95
C GLN A 65 -14.03 10.07 8.43
N ARG A 66 -12.76 9.92 8.03
CA ARG A 66 -12.41 9.83 6.61
C ARG A 66 -12.95 8.56 5.98
N LEU A 67 -12.83 7.43 6.67
CA LEU A 67 -13.38 6.16 6.20
C LEU A 67 -14.89 6.24 6.05
N GLU A 68 -15.60 6.76 7.05
CA GLU A 68 -17.06 6.96 7.01
C GLU A 68 -17.49 7.85 5.83
N SER A 69 -16.76 8.94 5.57
CA SER A 69 -17.06 9.81 4.42
C SER A 69 -16.88 9.09 3.07
N LEU A 70 -15.92 8.16 2.98
CA LEU A 70 -15.68 7.34 1.80
C LEU A 70 -16.70 6.19 1.66
N ASP A 71 -17.15 5.64 2.77
CA ASP A 71 -18.13 4.52 2.84
C ASP A 71 -19.53 4.94 2.40
N ARG A 72 -19.86 6.22 2.56
CA ARG A 72 -21.15 6.81 2.14
C ARG A 72 -22.36 6.08 2.72
N GLY A 73 -22.25 5.59 3.96
CA GLY A 73 -23.33 4.90 4.67
C GLY A 73 -23.63 3.48 4.19
N LYS A 74 -22.68 2.81 3.56
CA LYS A 74 -22.82 1.42 3.12
C LYS A 74 -22.49 0.40 4.20
N GLU A 75 -22.06 0.86 5.38
CA GLU A 75 -21.69 0.02 6.55
C GLU A 75 -20.57 -1.00 6.26
N LEU A 76 -19.76 -0.73 5.24
CA LEU A 76 -18.66 -1.62 4.83
C LEU A 76 -17.49 -1.59 5.81
N ALA A 77 -17.39 -0.52 6.61
CA ALA A 77 -16.33 -0.34 7.60
C ALA A 77 -16.31 -1.47 8.66
N GLU A 78 -17.43 -2.13 8.93
CA GLU A 78 -17.54 -3.27 9.87
C GLU A 78 -16.66 -4.47 9.45
N ASN A 79 -16.33 -4.58 8.16
CA ASN A 79 -15.47 -5.64 7.64
C ASN A 79 -13.98 -5.29 7.72
N ILE A 80 -13.62 -4.12 8.26
CA ILE A 80 -12.25 -3.61 8.34
C ILE A 80 -11.76 -3.67 9.78
N VAL A 81 -10.73 -4.48 10.02
CA VAL A 81 -10.04 -4.56 11.32
C VAL A 81 -8.76 -3.75 11.25
N VAL A 82 -8.62 -2.76 12.13
CA VAL A 82 -7.46 -1.85 12.16
C VAL A 82 -6.51 -2.24 13.29
N PHE A 83 -5.22 -2.30 12.98
CA PHE A 83 -4.13 -2.50 13.93
C PHE A 83 -3.20 -1.30 13.88
N GLN A 84 -2.75 -0.82 15.05
CA GLN A 84 -1.84 0.32 15.18
C GLN A 84 -0.59 -0.11 15.96
N PRO A 85 0.46 -0.60 15.26
CA PRO A 85 1.71 -0.99 15.93
C PRO A 85 2.46 0.24 16.46
N GLU A 86 3.07 0.10 17.63
CA GLU A 86 3.89 1.15 18.26
C GLU A 86 5.33 1.17 17.71
N ASP A 87 5.84 0.02 17.27
CA ASP A 87 7.19 -0.12 16.73
C ASP A 87 7.27 -1.13 15.57
N PHE A 88 8.43 -1.19 14.92
CA PHE A 88 8.64 -2.10 13.79
C PHE A 88 8.57 -3.58 14.17
N ARG A 89 8.93 -3.95 15.38
CA ARG A 89 8.82 -5.34 15.87
C ARG A 89 7.36 -5.73 16.07
N GLU A 90 6.56 -4.82 16.57
CA GLU A 90 5.13 -5.05 16.73
C GLU A 90 4.43 -5.14 15.37
N GLN A 91 4.80 -4.29 14.40
CA GLN A 91 4.32 -4.42 13.02
C GLN A 91 4.59 -5.82 12.46
N ILE A 92 5.78 -6.37 12.68
CA ILE A 92 6.13 -7.74 12.27
C ILE A 92 5.26 -8.75 12.99
N ARG A 93 5.12 -8.65 14.33
CA ARG A 93 4.30 -9.58 15.13
C ARG A 93 2.84 -9.59 14.70
N ILE A 94 2.26 -8.42 14.45
CA ILE A 94 0.88 -8.28 13.95
C ILE A 94 0.76 -9.01 12.62
N THR A 95 1.64 -8.73 11.65
CA THR A 95 1.57 -9.35 10.32
C THR A 95 1.77 -10.88 10.37
N GLU A 96 2.59 -11.39 11.27
CA GLU A 96 2.77 -12.83 11.50
C GLU A 96 1.54 -13.47 12.17
N SER A 97 0.92 -12.78 13.12
CA SER A 97 -0.28 -13.27 13.81
C SER A 97 -1.51 -13.36 12.92
N LEU A 98 -1.53 -12.65 11.78
CA LEU A 98 -2.64 -12.72 10.83
C LEU A 98 -2.87 -14.13 10.28
N GLU A 99 -1.84 -14.98 10.23
CA GLU A 99 -1.98 -16.37 9.77
C GLU A 99 -3.08 -17.12 10.53
N VAL A 100 -3.21 -16.87 11.83
CA VAL A 100 -4.25 -17.48 12.67
C VAL A 100 -5.65 -16.93 12.37
N LEU A 101 -5.73 -15.67 11.92
CA LEU A 101 -6.98 -14.99 11.60
C LEU A 101 -7.43 -15.23 10.15
N LEU A 102 -6.49 -15.63 9.28
CA LEU A 102 -6.75 -15.95 7.89
C LEU A 102 -7.49 -17.29 7.81
N SER A 103 -8.65 -17.27 7.18
CA SER A 103 -9.41 -18.43 6.81
C SER A 103 -9.22 -18.74 5.32
N LYS A 104 -9.94 -19.73 4.80
CA LYS A 104 -9.97 -20.01 3.35
C LYS A 104 -10.71 -18.96 2.53
N THR A 105 -11.28 -17.93 3.18
CA THR A 105 -11.94 -16.82 2.49
C THR A 105 -10.92 -15.81 2.02
N PRO A 106 -11.03 -15.30 0.78
CA PRO A 106 -10.16 -14.25 0.29
C PRO A 106 -10.16 -13.02 1.20
N ALA A 107 -9.01 -12.39 1.37
CA ALA A 107 -8.86 -11.22 2.24
C ALA A 107 -7.92 -10.17 1.59
N LEU A 108 -8.00 -8.95 2.14
CA LEU A 108 -7.05 -7.87 1.85
C LEU A 108 -6.27 -7.52 3.11
N LEU A 109 -4.95 -7.45 3.00
CA LEU A 109 -4.08 -6.83 4.00
C LEU A 109 -3.55 -5.52 3.44
N VAL A 110 -3.77 -4.43 4.16
CA VAL A 110 -3.12 -3.14 3.94
C VAL A 110 -2.06 -2.92 5.01
N VAL A 111 -0.87 -2.45 4.65
CA VAL A 111 0.14 -1.96 5.60
C VAL A 111 0.53 -0.54 5.20
N ASP A 112 0.09 0.44 5.97
CA ASP A 112 0.23 1.87 5.71
C ASP A 112 0.98 2.57 6.86
N SER A 113 2.29 2.79 6.75
CA SER A 113 3.21 2.35 5.69
C SER A 113 4.15 1.26 6.19
N VAL A 114 4.54 0.35 5.30
CA VAL A 114 5.48 -0.74 5.63
C VAL A 114 6.86 -0.22 6.01
N THR A 115 7.17 1.03 5.67
CA THR A 115 8.50 1.65 5.87
C THR A 115 8.54 2.74 6.93
N GLY A 116 7.41 3.14 7.52
CA GLY A 116 7.36 4.21 8.52
C GLY A 116 8.16 3.85 9.78
N LEU A 117 7.72 2.82 10.47
CA LEU A 117 8.36 2.35 11.71
C LEU A 117 9.76 1.75 11.45
N TYR A 118 9.96 1.05 10.33
CA TYR A 118 11.27 0.60 9.90
C TYR A 118 12.26 1.76 9.79
N ARG A 119 11.87 2.88 9.20
CA ARG A 119 12.71 4.06 9.05
C ARG A 119 13.04 4.72 10.39
N ALA A 120 12.07 4.85 11.28
CA ALA A 120 12.28 5.40 12.63
C ALA A 120 13.34 4.60 13.41
N ASP A 121 13.37 3.29 13.26
CA ASP A 121 14.35 2.43 13.90
C ASP A 121 15.76 2.50 13.26
N LEU A 122 15.87 2.88 11.98
CA LEU A 122 17.18 3.07 11.32
C LEU A 122 18.00 4.24 11.86
N GLU A 123 17.38 5.18 12.56
CA GLU A 123 18.08 6.30 13.21
C GLU A 123 18.97 5.85 14.38
N LYS A 124 18.77 4.62 14.87
CA LYS A 124 19.60 4.02 15.92
C LYS A 124 20.91 3.47 15.32
N PRO A 125 22.10 3.85 15.84
CA PRO A 125 23.38 3.40 15.29
C PRO A 125 23.50 1.86 15.28
N GLY A 126 24.04 1.31 14.17
CA GLY A 126 24.34 -0.12 14.03
C GLY A 126 23.15 -1.03 13.69
N THR A 127 21.94 -0.48 13.55
CA THR A 127 20.72 -1.28 13.34
C THR A 127 20.38 -1.57 11.89
N VAL A 128 20.95 -0.85 10.93
CA VAL A 128 20.62 -0.89 9.50
C VAL A 128 20.59 -2.31 8.92
N PHE A 129 21.62 -3.11 9.18
CA PHE A 129 21.73 -4.47 8.64
C PHE A 129 20.64 -5.39 9.22
N VAL A 130 20.38 -5.29 10.52
CA VAL A 130 19.39 -6.09 11.23
C VAL A 130 17.98 -5.76 10.70
N HIS A 131 17.63 -4.47 10.63
CA HIS A 131 16.32 -4.03 10.17
C HIS A 131 16.08 -4.33 8.69
N ASN A 132 17.11 -4.20 7.83
CA ASN A 132 17.02 -4.62 6.44
C ASN A 132 16.71 -6.12 6.30
N ARG A 133 17.35 -6.96 7.11
CA ARG A 133 17.10 -8.39 7.15
C ARG A 133 15.69 -8.70 7.63
N GLU A 134 15.23 -8.03 8.69
CA GLU A 134 13.89 -8.23 9.24
C GLU A 134 12.80 -7.76 8.26
N LEU A 135 12.98 -6.62 7.59
CA LEU A 135 12.04 -6.18 6.56
C LEU A 135 11.97 -7.19 5.38
N ASN A 136 13.11 -7.71 4.92
CA ASN A 136 13.11 -8.73 3.88
C ASN A 136 12.43 -10.02 4.35
N ARG A 137 12.63 -10.43 5.61
CA ARG A 137 11.95 -11.58 6.20
C ARG A 137 10.44 -11.36 6.26
N GLN A 138 9.99 -10.19 6.69
CA GLN A 138 8.58 -9.81 6.70
C GLN A 138 7.96 -9.86 5.31
N LEU A 139 8.63 -9.28 4.30
CA LEU A 139 8.13 -9.27 2.92
C LEU A 139 8.07 -10.67 2.32
N ALA A 140 9.06 -11.52 2.61
CA ALA A 140 9.05 -12.92 2.20
C ALA A 140 7.89 -13.69 2.83
N TYR A 141 7.67 -13.51 4.13
CA TYR A 141 6.56 -14.12 4.86
C TYR A 141 5.20 -13.66 4.31
N LEU A 142 5.03 -12.36 4.10
CA LEU A 142 3.82 -11.81 3.48
C LEU A 142 3.57 -12.40 2.07
N SER A 143 4.62 -12.58 1.27
CA SER A 143 4.50 -13.20 -0.06
C SER A 143 4.05 -14.66 0.02
N ASP A 144 4.52 -15.41 1.02
CA ASP A 144 4.08 -16.78 1.29
C ASP A 144 2.61 -16.81 1.74
N LEU A 145 2.23 -15.96 2.70
CA LEU A 145 0.83 -15.83 3.14
C LEU A 145 -0.10 -15.48 1.97
N ALA A 146 0.31 -14.54 1.11
CA ALA A 146 -0.48 -14.15 -0.06
C ALA A 146 -0.81 -15.34 -0.96
N SER A 147 0.16 -16.25 -1.13
CA SER A 147 0.00 -17.44 -1.98
C SER A 147 -0.83 -18.53 -1.30
N ARG A 148 -0.67 -18.74 0.02
CA ARG A 148 -1.33 -19.82 0.76
C ARG A 148 -2.79 -19.53 1.10
N PHE A 149 -3.13 -18.27 1.40
CA PHE A 149 -4.42 -17.87 1.96
C PHE A 149 -5.27 -16.98 1.03
N GLU A 150 -4.96 -16.93 -0.25
CA GLU A 150 -5.65 -16.04 -1.20
C GLU A 150 -5.63 -14.56 -0.76
N LEU A 151 -4.61 -14.18 0.00
CA LEU A 151 -4.47 -12.85 0.56
C LEU A 151 -3.92 -11.87 -0.47
N THR A 152 -4.65 -10.80 -0.76
CA THR A 152 -4.13 -9.65 -1.50
C THR A 152 -3.43 -8.71 -0.54
N ILE A 153 -2.25 -8.23 -0.89
CA ILE A 153 -1.47 -7.35 -0.03
C ILE A 153 -1.25 -6.02 -0.73
N LEU A 154 -1.64 -4.93 -0.06
CA LEU A 154 -1.39 -3.56 -0.47
C LEU A 154 -0.45 -2.91 0.55
N LEU A 155 0.76 -2.63 0.13
CA LEU A 155 1.74 -1.90 0.92
C LEU A 155 1.78 -0.44 0.46
N THR A 156 1.85 0.48 1.40
CA THR A 156 2.29 1.82 1.08
C THR A 156 3.74 2.05 1.51
N GLY A 157 4.43 2.95 0.82
CA GLY A 157 5.81 3.29 1.10
C GLY A 157 6.06 4.80 1.03
N GLN A 158 6.93 5.26 1.93
CA GLN A 158 7.45 6.62 1.89
C GLN A 158 8.62 6.70 0.91
N VAL A 159 8.92 7.90 0.44
CA VAL A 159 10.08 8.19 -0.41
C VAL A 159 11.19 8.85 0.38
N HIS A 160 12.40 8.68 -0.09
CA HIS A 160 13.55 9.48 0.31
C HIS A 160 14.21 10.08 -0.94
N SER A 161 14.83 11.23 -0.75
CA SER A 161 15.62 11.87 -1.80
C SER A 161 17.07 11.38 -1.70
N GLN A 162 17.58 10.85 -2.80
CA GLN A 162 19.00 10.47 -2.89
C GLN A 162 19.72 11.34 -3.92
N PRO A 163 20.92 11.85 -3.63
CA PRO A 163 21.72 12.52 -4.62
C PRO A 163 22.12 11.54 -5.73
N SER A 164 21.87 11.90 -6.99
CA SER A 164 22.24 11.13 -8.17
C SER A 164 22.74 12.08 -9.25
N ARG A 165 23.94 11.88 -9.74
CA ARG A 165 24.62 12.56 -10.87
C ARG A 165 23.97 13.90 -11.32
N GLY A 166 23.98 14.92 -10.43
CA GLY A 166 23.46 16.27 -10.73
C GLY A 166 21.94 16.47 -10.58
N SER A 167 21.20 15.48 -10.08
CA SER A 167 19.78 15.56 -9.76
C SER A 167 19.45 14.81 -8.47
N TRP A 168 18.27 15.07 -7.93
CA TRP A 168 17.73 14.31 -6.79
C TRP A 168 16.84 13.19 -7.30
N LEU A 169 17.23 11.95 -7.02
CA LEU A 169 16.38 10.79 -7.29
C LEU A 169 15.42 10.55 -6.13
N ILE A 170 14.14 10.62 -6.41
CA ILE A 170 13.09 10.26 -5.45
C ILE A 170 12.79 8.77 -5.61
N ALA A 171 13.10 7.99 -4.58
CA ALA A 171 12.90 6.54 -4.58
C ALA A 171 12.21 6.10 -3.29
N PRO A 172 11.48 4.96 -3.28
CA PRO A 172 10.92 4.43 -2.04
C PRO A 172 12.03 4.06 -1.05
N VAL A 173 11.75 4.24 0.23
CA VAL A 173 12.61 3.70 1.30
C VAL A 173 12.70 2.18 1.10
N ALA A 174 13.87 1.58 1.34
CA ALA A 174 14.14 0.16 1.09
C ALA A 174 13.83 -0.30 -0.35
N THR A 175 14.11 0.56 -1.34
CA THR A 175 13.78 0.39 -2.77
C THR A 175 14.04 -1.02 -3.30
N ARG A 176 15.23 -1.58 -3.04
CA ARG A 176 15.61 -2.90 -3.57
C ARG A 176 14.67 -4.00 -3.09
N SER A 177 14.41 -4.05 -1.80
CA SER A 177 13.52 -5.06 -1.19
C SER A 177 12.09 -4.92 -1.67
N LEU A 178 11.53 -3.71 -1.62
CA LEU A 178 10.16 -3.47 -2.05
C LEU A 178 9.95 -3.77 -3.54
N ARG A 179 10.90 -3.36 -4.42
CA ARG A 179 10.80 -3.68 -5.86
C ARG A 179 10.93 -5.18 -6.12
N HIS A 180 11.74 -5.90 -5.35
CA HIS A 180 11.89 -7.34 -5.51
C HIS A 180 10.58 -8.08 -5.22
N TRP A 181 9.97 -7.80 -4.08
CA TRP A 181 8.81 -8.55 -3.59
C TRP A 181 7.47 -8.11 -4.22
N SER A 182 7.37 -6.88 -4.73
CA SER A 182 6.12 -6.37 -5.29
C SER A 182 5.89 -6.85 -6.72
N SER A 183 4.67 -7.31 -7.00
CA SER A 183 4.19 -7.67 -8.34
C SER A 183 3.73 -6.44 -9.13
N THR A 184 3.10 -5.49 -8.43
CA THR A 184 2.65 -4.21 -8.98
C THR A 184 3.33 -3.09 -8.21
N ILE A 185 3.80 -2.04 -8.90
CA ILE A 185 4.37 -0.84 -8.29
C ILE A 185 3.74 0.38 -8.94
N LEU A 186 3.04 1.16 -8.13
CA LEU A 186 2.39 2.41 -8.50
C LEU A 186 3.04 3.56 -7.72
N ARG A 187 3.51 4.57 -8.42
CA ARG A 187 4.03 5.79 -7.81
C ARG A 187 3.01 6.90 -7.89
N LEU A 188 2.71 7.54 -6.78
CA LEU A 188 1.90 8.75 -6.70
C LEU A 188 2.80 9.99 -6.64
N ARG A 189 2.52 10.98 -7.47
CA ARG A 189 3.28 12.24 -7.55
C ARG A 189 2.34 13.43 -7.45
N GLN A 190 2.83 14.49 -6.83
CA GLN A 190 2.17 15.77 -6.86
C GLN A 190 2.23 16.37 -8.28
N THR A 191 1.24 17.18 -8.63
CA THR A 191 1.22 17.97 -9.86
C THR A 191 1.15 19.47 -9.48
N PRO A 192 1.34 20.41 -10.43
CA PRO A 192 1.12 21.84 -10.14
C PRO A 192 -0.31 22.16 -9.66
N ARG A 193 -1.30 21.34 -10.03
CA ARG A 193 -2.66 21.44 -9.51
C ARG A 193 -2.75 20.73 -8.16
N ARG A 194 -3.13 21.49 -7.12
CA ARG A 194 -3.11 21.00 -5.72
C ARG A 194 -4.01 19.80 -5.46
N ASP A 195 -5.12 19.69 -6.21
CA ASP A 195 -6.12 18.64 -6.11
C ASP A 195 -5.81 17.40 -6.98
N VAL A 196 -4.87 17.52 -7.95
CA VAL A 196 -4.57 16.46 -8.92
C VAL A 196 -3.27 15.72 -8.56
N ARG A 197 -3.28 14.42 -8.76
CA ARG A 197 -2.09 13.55 -8.63
C ARG A 197 -1.84 12.79 -9.93
N GLU A 198 -0.57 12.59 -10.22
CA GLU A 198 -0.14 11.68 -11.28
C GLU A 198 0.15 10.31 -10.68
N CYS A 199 -0.50 9.28 -11.23
CA CYS A 199 -0.28 7.88 -10.90
C CYS A 199 0.59 7.28 -12.00
N LEU A 200 1.85 6.97 -11.70
CA LEU A 200 2.81 6.38 -12.63
C LEU A 200 2.96 4.89 -12.33
N LEU A 201 2.67 4.06 -13.31
CA LEU A 201 2.85 2.62 -13.20
C LEU A 201 4.30 2.26 -13.56
N GLU A 202 5.03 1.67 -12.61
CA GLU A 202 6.43 1.29 -12.78
C GLU A 202 6.64 -0.22 -12.92
N LYS A 203 5.73 -1.03 -12.36
CA LYS A 203 5.78 -2.48 -12.46
C LYS A 203 4.37 -3.05 -12.53
N LEU A 204 4.14 -4.01 -13.41
CA LEU A 204 2.87 -4.73 -13.54
C LEU A 204 3.14 -6.22 -13.78
N ASP A 205 2.48 -7.07 -12.98
CA ASP A 205 2.62 -8.53 -13.05
C ASP A 205 4.09 -9.00 -13.00
N GLY A 206 4.89 -8.35 -12.15
CA GLY A 206 6.31 -8.66 -11.99
C GLY A 206 7.23 -8.08 -13.07
N ARG A 207 6.70 -7.42 -14.09
CA ARG A 207 7.48 -6.84 -15.18
C ARG A 207 7.58 -5.32 -15.03
N GLU A 208 8.79 -4.79 -15.16
CA GLU A 208 9.01 -3.34 -15.23
C GLU A 208 8.29 -2.77 -16.45
N VAL A 209 7.64 -1.62 -16.26
CA VAL A 209 6.97 -0.87 -17.33
C VAL A 209 7.39 0.58 -17.27
N THR A 210 7.39 1.25 -18.43
CA THR A 210 7.79 2.65 -18.52
C THR A 210 6.73 3.43 -19.29
N GLY A 211 6.22 4.51 -18.68
CA GLY A 211 5.37 5.47 -19.34
C GLY A 211 3.86 5.42 -19.03
N PRO A 212 3.21 4.27 -18.75
CA PRO A 212 1.77 4.28 -18.45
C PRO A 212 1.48 5.12 -17.19
N ARG A 213 0.53 6.04 -17.31
CA ARG A 213 0.12 6.94 -16.23
C ARG A 213 -1.36 7.29 -16.31
N ALA A 214 -1.92 7.67 -15.16
CA ALA A 214 -3.26 8.24 -15.02
C ALA A 214 -3.19 9.50 -14.16
N LEU A 215 -4.15 10.39 -14.36
CA LEU A 215 -4.39 11.52 -13.46
C LEU A 215 -5.62 11.20 -12.62
N VAL A 216 -5.54 11.52 -11.33
CA VAL A 216 -6.64 11.39 -10.39
C VAL A 216 -6.78 12.68 -9.59
N ARG A 217 -8.01 12.96 -9.13
CA ARG A 217 -8.29 14.08 -8.23
C ARG A 217 -8.49 13.57 -6.81
N ILE A 218 -7.95 14.28 -5.84
CA ILE A 218 -8.21 14.03 -4.41
C ILE A 218 -9.14 15.12 -3.89
N GLY A 219 -10.31 14.72 -3.42
CA GLY A 219 -11.32 15.60 -2.82
C GLY A 219 -11.85 15.04 -1.50
N ASP A 220 -12.91 15.68 -1.00
CA ASP A 220 -13.57 15.26 0.24
C ASP A 220 -14.25 13.89 0.09
N ALA A 221 -14.73 13.55 -1.10
CA ALA A 221 -15.33 12.27 -1.42
C ALA A 221 -14.31 11.16 -1.74
N GLY A 222 -13.01 11.43 -1.60
CA GLY A 222 -11.93 10.48 -1.89
C GLY A 222 -11.13 10.82 -3.15
N ILE A 223 -10.60 9.78 -3.78
CA ILE A 223 -9.90 9.87 -5.07
C ILE A 223 -10.88 9.51 -6.17
N GLU A 224 -10.92 10.33 -7.20
CA GLU A 224 -11.78 10.17 -8.38
C GLU A 224 -11.00 10.41 -9.68
N ASP A 225 -11.58 10.04 -10.79
CA ASP A 225 -11.04 10.32 -12.14
C ASP A 225 -11.05 11.83 -12.43
N VAL A 226 -10.06 12.31 -13.20
CA VAL A 226 -9.98 13.71 -13.68
C VAL A 226 -10.71 13.85 -14.99
#